data_ef237ae5c41d78a3a40b76e5a8f56fc6
#
_entry.id   ef237ae5c41d78a3a40b76e5a8f56fc6
#
_cell.length_a   1.000
_cell.length_b   1.000
_cell.length_c   1.000
_cell.angle_alpha   90.00
_cell.angle_beta   90.00
_cell.angle_gamma   90.00
#
_symmetry.space_group_name_H-M   'P 1'
#
loop_
_entity.id
_entity.type
_entity.pdbx_description
1 polymer ?
#
loop_
_entity_poly.entity_id
_entity_poly.type
_entity_poly.pdbx_seq_one_letter_code
_entity_poly.pdbx_strand_id
1 'polypeptide(L)'
;MSARLLVAGVGNIFLADDAFGPEVIRALERHPLPPEVRVRDFGIRGMDLAYELLDGYDTAVLVDASVRGHAPGTLSLIEPDLPGDPATAAPPEAHGMDPAKVLALAAHLGDEPLPRVLVLACEPELRAPADEDIAPGVSATVREAVDRAVAALHTMVPVLLADPGARPPLSRPDESAALSPAGLRGSVSGGAEDR
;
A
#
# COMPACT_ATOMS: atom_id res chain seq x y z
N MET A 1 -16.92 -8.88 -18.10
CA MET A 1 -17.03 -9.18 -16.64
C MET A 1 -16.67 -7.91 -15.92
N SER A 2 -17.46 -7.52 -14.92
CA SER A 2 -17.15 -6.38 -14.06
C SER A 2 -15.93 -6.71 -13.20
N ALA A 3 -15.04 -5.75 -12.97
CA ALA A 3 -13.92 -5.94 -12.05
C ALA A 3 -14.47 -6.07 -10.62
N ARG A 4 -13.91 -7.00 -9.84
CA ARG A 4 -14.33 -7.29 -8.48
C ARG A 4 -13.44 -6.67 -7.42
N LEU A 5 -12.21 -6.30 -7.80
CA LEU A 5 -11.23 -5.71 -6.92
C LEU A 5 -10.61 -4.47 -7.58
N LEU A 6 -10.56 -3.37 -6.82
CA LEU A 6 -9.87 -2.15 -7.20
C LEU A 6 -8.50 -2.08 -6.50
N VAL A 7 -7.43 -1.74 -7.24
CA VAL A 7 -6.15 -1.30 -6.69
C VAL A 7 -5.94 0.14 -7.13
N ALA A 8 -5.96 1.06 -6.17
CA ALA A 8 -5.95 2.50 -6.40
C ALA A 8 -4.67 3.12 -5.83
N GLY A 9 -3.85 3.73 -6.66
CA GLY A 9 -2.70 4.54 -6.24
C GLY A 9 -3.16 5.94 -5.84
N VAL A 10 -2.72 6.36 -4.68
CA VAL A 10 -3.01 7.66 -4.07
C VAL A 10 -1.70 8.36 -3.75
N GLY A 11 -1.64 9.67 -3.90
CA GLY A 11 -0.48 10.49 -3.54
C GLY A 11 -0.10 11.50 -4.61
N ASN A 12 0.80 12.41 -4.27
CA ASN A 12 1.24 13.49 -5.14
C ASN A 12 2.65 13.22 -5.69
N ILE A 13 2.77 13.04 -7.00
CA ILE A 13 4.04 12.76 -7.69
C ILE A 13 5.07 13.90 -7.58
N PHE A 14 4.68 15.07 -7.12
CA PHE A 14 5.55 16.23 -6.95
C PHE A 14 6.07 16.38 -5.52
N LEU A 15 5.66 15.53 -4.58
CA LEU A 15 5.95 15.66 -3.16
C LEU A 15 6.76 14.47 -2.60
N ALA A 16 7.93 14.21 -3.16
CA ALA A 16 8.85 13.17 -2.71
C ALA A 16 8.16 11.80 -2.53
N ASP A 17 8.24 11.21 -1.32
CA ASP A 17 7.72 9.88 -1.02
C ASP A 17 6.19 9.78 -1.03
N ASP A 18 5.48 10.89 -1.09
CA ASP A 18 4.04 10.91 -1.34
C ASP A 18 3.67 10.31 -2.71
N ALA A 19 4.64 10.24 -3.63
CA ALA A 19 4.50 9.56 -4.92
C ALA A 19 4.46 8.02 -4.82
N PHE A 20 4.54 7.41 -3.64
CA PHE A 20 4.60 5.95 -3.47
C PHE A 20 3.45 5.22 -4.18
N GLY A 21 2.20 5.63 -3.97
CA GLY A 21 1.03 5.02 -4.61
C GLY A 21 1.11 5.04 -6.14
N PRO A 22 1.25 6.21 -6.78
CA PRO A 22 1.48 6.32 -8.22
C PRO A 22 2.65 5.48 -8.76
N GLU A 23 3.79 5.41 -8.05
CA GLU A 23 4.94 4.61 -8.47
C GLU A 23 4.66 3.10 -8.40
N VAL A 24 3.90 2.62 -7.41
CA VAL A 24 3.44 1.21 -7.35
C VAL A 24 2.53 0.91 -8.53
N ILE A 25 1.57 1.78 -8.87
CA ILE A 25 0.68 1.58 -10.03
C ILE A 25 1.50 1.51 -11.32
N ARG A 26 2.45 2.43 -11.52
CA ARG A 26 3.36 2.40 -12.67
C ARG A 26 4.19 1.10 -12.75
N ALA A 27 4.63 0.59 -11.61
CA ALA A 27 5.37 -0.68 -11.56
C ALA A 27 4.49 -1.88 -11.95
N LEU A 28 3.19 -1.86 -11.60
CA LEU A 28 2.22 -2.89 -11.98
C LEU A 28 1.93 -2.94 -13.48
N GLU A 29 2.21 -1.88 -14.26
CA GLU A 29 2.12 -1.93 -15.73
C GLU A 29 3.06 -2.99 -16.33
N ARG A 30 4.21 -3.24 -15.67
CA ARG A 30 5.19 -4.26 -16.07
C ARG A 30 4.91 -5.62 -15.45
N HIS A 31 4.11 -5.66 -14.42
CA HIS A 31 3.73 -6.84 -13.64
C HIS A 31 2.21 -6.86 -13.44
N PRO A 32 1.42 -7.14 -14.52
CA PRO A 32 -0.03 -6.98 -14.46
C PRO A 32 -0.67 -7.96 -13.49
N LEU A 33 -1.70 -7.48 -12.80
CA LEU A 33 -2.59 -8.28 -11.96
C LEU A 33 -3.65 -9.00 -12.81
N PRO A 34 -4.39 -9.98 -12.26
CA PRO A 34 -5.47 -10.66 -12.96
C PRO A 34 -6.51 -9.70 -13.56
N PRO A 35 -7.22 -10.09 -14.65
CA PRO A 35 -8.16 -9.22 -15.34
C PRO A 35 -9.41 -8.82 -14.52
N GLU A 36 -9.67 -9.53 -13.43
CA GLU A 36 -10.71 -9.20 -12.46
C GLU A 36 -10.34 -8.03 -11.54
N VAL A 37 -9.09 -7.55 -11.63
CA VAL A 37 -8.57 -6.44 -10.86
C VAL A 37 -8.50 -5.20 -11.74
N ARG A 38 -9.16 -4.14 -11.32
CA ARG A 38 -8.96 -2.82 -11.89
C ARG A 38 -7.80 -2.12 -11.18
N VAL A 39 -6.79 -1.74 -11.93
CA VAL A 39 -5.62 -0.99 -11.42
C VAL A 39 -5.69 0.43 -11.97
N ARG A 40 -5.65 1.44 -11.09
CA ARG A 40 -5.75 2.85 -11.50
C ARG A 40 -4.97 3.78 -10.59
N ASP A 41 -4.28 4.73 -11.21
CA ASP A 41 -3.68 5.86 -10.51
C ASP A 41 -4.68 7.01 -10.40
N PHE A 42 -5.00 7.39 -9.16
CA PHE A 42 -5.83 8.55 -8.87
C PHE A 42 -5.00 9.78 -8.49
N GLY A 43 -3.75 9.59 -8.09
CA GLY A 43 -2.90 10.70 -7.66
C GLY A 43 -3.59 11.50 -6.56
N ILE A 44 -3.86 12.78 -6.81
CA ILE A 44 -4.55 13.69 -5.87
C ILE A 44 -6.05 13.86 -6.16
N ARG A 45 -6.64 13.03 -7.05
CA ARG A 45 -8.03 13.16 -7.49
C ARG A 45 -8.99 12.41 -6.57
N GLY A 46 -9.15 12.89 -5.34
CA GLY A 46 -9.99 12.25 -4.32
C GLY A 46 -11.45 12.09 -4.71
N MET A 47 -12.00 13.05 -5.44
CA MET A 47 -13.38 12.99 -5.92
C MET A 47 -13.55 11.85 -6.93
N ASP A 48 -12.61 11.69 -7.88
CA ASP A 48 -12.64 10.59 -8.86
C ASP A 48 -12.57 9.23 -8.17
N LEU A 49 -11.73 9.10 -7.12
CA LEU A 49 -11.63 7.88 -6.32
C LEU A 49 -12.93 7.62 -5.54
N ALA A 50 -13.55 8.65 -4.97
CA ALA A 50 -14.82 8.51 -4.26
C ALA A 50 -15.92 7.95 -5.17
N TYR A 51 -16.03 8.46 -6.40
CA TYR A 51 -16.98 7.93 -7.39
C TYR A 51 -16.61 6.53 -7.84
N GLU A 52 -15.33 6.23 -8.08
CA GLU A 52 -14.89 4.90 -8.49
C GLU A 52 -15.23 3.84 -7.43
N LEU A 53 -15.14 4.17 -6.14
CA LEU A 53 -15.50 3.25 -5.04
C LEU A 53 -16.99 2.85 -5.04
N LEU A 54 -17.84 3.60 -5.74
CA LEU A 54 -19.28 3.30 -5.89
C LEU A 54 -19.59 2.37 -7.07
N ASP A 55 -18.59 1.95 -7.85
CA ASP A 55 -18.77 1.12 -9.05
C ASP A 55 -19.02 -0.39 -8.75
N GLY A 56 -19.29 -0.75 -7.50
CA GLY A 56 -19.72 -2.11 -7.12
C GLY A 56 -18.59 -3.13 -6.99
N TYR A 57 -17.41 -2.71 -6.54
CA TYR A 57 -16.32 -3.61 -6.16
C TYR A 57 -16.65 -4.37 -4.87
N ASP A 58 -16.14 -5.60 -4.75
CA ASP A 58 -16.20 -6.35 -3.48
C ASP A 58 -15.15 -5.80 -2.49
N THR A 59 -13.97 -5.45 -3.02
CA THR A 59 -12.84 -4.95 -2.22
C THR A 59 -12.08 -3.86 -2.97
N ALA A 60 -11.57 -2.86 -2.25
CA ALA A 60 -10.62 -1.87 -2.75
C ALA A 60 -9.34 -1.88 -1.90
N VAL A 61 -8.19 -1.87 -2.57
CA VAL A 61 -6.87 -1.69 -1.94
C VAL A 61 -6.34 -0.33 -2.37
N LEU A 62 -6.30 0.61 -1.43
CA LEU A 62 -5.66 1.91 -1.63
C LEU A 62 -4.18 1.78 -1.33
N VAL A 63 -3.32 2.29 -2.20
CA VAL A 63 -1.86 2.29 -2.04
C VAL A 63 -1.41 3.72 -1.82
N ASP A 64 -0.84 4.00 -0.64
CA ASP A 64 -0.59 5.37 -0.19
C ASP A 64 0.64 5.47 0.71
N ALA A 65 1.30 6.64 0.74
CA ALA A 65 2.30 6.97 1.74
C ALA A 65 1.61 7.49 3.00
N SER A 66 1.93 6.89 4.16
CA SER A 66 1.26 7.26 5.41
C SER A 66 2.23 7.25 6.58
N VAL A 67 2.32 8.38 7.29
CA VAL A 67 3.17 8.52 8.48
C VAL A 67 2.51 7.88 9.67
N ARG A 68 3.17 6.84 10.20
CA ARG A 68 2.70 6.05 11.33
C ARG A 68 3.75 5.89 12.43
N GLY A 69 4.94 6.46 12.23
CA GLY A 69 6.05 6.38 13.18
C GLY A 69 6.84 5.07 13.10
N HIS A 70 6.74 4.35 11.98
CA HIS A 70 7.55 3.18 11.71
C HIS A 70 8.90 3.57 11.07
N ALA A 71 9.79 2.58 10.89
CA ALA A 71 10.99 2.81 10.10
C ALA A 71 10.61 3.13 8.65
N PRO A 72 11.30 4.08 7.97
CA PRO A 72 11.06 4.41 6.58
C PRO A 72 10.99 3.19 5.67
N GLY A 73 10.09 3.20 4.70
CA GLY A 73 9.86 2.09 3.78
C GLY A 73 9.07 0.91 4.37
N THR A 74 8.69 0.95 5.65
CA THR A 74 7.86 -0.10 6.25
C THR A 74 6.49 -0.12 5.58
N LEU A 75 6.07 -1.31 5.12
CA LEU A 75 4.74 -1.54 4.60
C LEU A 75 3.79 -1.98 5.72
N SER A 76 2.59 -1.45 5.72
CA SER A 76 1.52 -1.81 6.66
C SER A 76 0.21 -2.03 5.90
N LEU A 77 -0.54 -3.06 6.26
CA LEU A 77 -1.89 -3.25 5.75
C LEU A 77 -2.89 -2.85 6.82
N ILE A 78 -3.72 -1.88 6.49
CA ILE A 78 -4.65 -1.23 7.41
C ILE A 78 -6.06 -1.43 6.86
N GLU A 79 -6.98 -1.77 7.71
CA GLU A 79 -8.41 -1.72 7.42
C GLU A 79 -8.96 -0.53 8.19
N PRO A 80 -9.25 0.60 7.52
CA PRO A 80 -9.74 1.78 8.19
C PRO A 80 -11.17 1.54 8.69
N ASP A 81 -11.48 2.07 9.87
CA ASP A 81 -12.87 2.15 10.31
C ASP A 81 -13.62 3.07 9.33
N LEU A 82 -14.65 2.52 8.69
CA LEU A 82 -15.53 3.35 7.88
C LEU A 82 -16.25 4.35 8.81
N PRO A 83 -16.41 5.60 8.38
CA PRO A 83 -17.15 6.56 9.18
C PRO A 83 -18.53 5.98 9.49
N GLY A 84 -18.88 5.99 10.77
CA GLY A 84 -20.24 5.72 11.20
C GLY A 84 -21.21 6.67 10.50
N ASP A 85 -22.51 6.60 10.79
CA ASP A 85 -23.59 7.32 10.14
C ASP A 85 -23.15 8.62 9.39
N PRO A 86 -23.15 8.63 8.03
CA PRO A 86 -22.75 9.79 7.24
C PRO A 86 -23.53 11.06 7.56
N ALA A 87 -24.69 10.94 8.19
CA ALA A 87 -25.50 12.08 8.61
C ALA A 87 -24.89 12.88 9.78
N THR A 88 -23.90 12.31 10.49
CA THR A 88 -23.25 12.97 11.64
C THR A 88 -21.84 13.48 11.34
N ALA A 89 -21.26 13.12 10.19
CA ALA A 89 -19.96 13.60 9.77
C ALA A 89 -20.06 15.00 9.15
N ALA A 90 -19.17 15.91 9.57
CA ALA A 90 -19.02 17.19 8.88
C ALA A 90 -18.65 16.94 7.39
N PRO A 91 -19.19 17.72 6.43
CA PRO A 91 -18.88 17.52 5.03
C PRO A 91 -17.36 17.60 4.84
N PRO A 92 -16.76 16.57 4.20
CA PRO A 92 -15.32 16.53 4.01
C PRO A 92 -14.88 17.67 3.09
N GLU A 93 -13.86 18.41 3.49
CA GLU A 93 -13.21 19.37 2.60
C GLU A 93 -12.56 18.60 1.44
N ALA A 94 -12.89 18.97 0.22
CA ALA A 94 -12.42 18.31 -1.00
C ALA A 94 -10.90 18.48 -1.27
N HIS A 95 -10.18 19.13 -0.37
CA HIS A 95 -8.77 19.46 -0.51
C HIS A 95 -7.93 18.59 0.41
N GLY A 96 -7.21 17.67 -0.17
CA GLY A 96 -6.28 16.74 0.49
C GLY A 96 -6.71 15.28 0.34
N MET A 97 -5.82 14.47 -0.23
CA MET A 97 -6.02 13.03 -0.45
C MET A 97 -5.72 12.25 0.83
N ASP A 98 -6.54 12.47 1.85
CA ASP A 98 -6.58 11.59 3.02
C ASP A 98 -7.59 10.47 2.73
N PRO A 99 -7.18 9.19 2.72
CA PRO A 99 -8.07 8.07 2.50
C PRO A 99 -9.35 8.10 3.34
N ALA A 100 -9.27 8.55 4.60
CA ALA A 100 -10.42 8.65 5.48
C ALA A 100 -11.44 9.68 4.97
N LYS A 101 -10.96 10.82 4.43
CA LYS A 101 -11.83 11.85 3.85
C LYS A 101 -12.49 11.37 2.56
N VAL A 102 -11.76 10.63 1.71
CA VAL A 102 -12.30 10.05 0.48
C VAL A 102 -13.39 9.03 0.81
N LEU A 103 -13.17 8.18 1.81
CA LEU A 103 -14.17 7.19 2.24
C LEU A 103 -15.43 7.86 2.82
N ALA A 104 -15.25 8.92 3.63
CA ALA A 104 -16.37 9.70 4.15
C ALA A 104 -17.17 10.36 3.01
N LEU A 105 -16.47 10.89 2.00
CA LEU A 105 -17.10 11.48 0.82
C LEU A 105 -17.87 10.43 0.01
N ALA A 106 -17.27 9.27 -0.26
CA ALA A 106 -17.91 8.19 -1.00
C ALA A 106 -19.17 7.68 -0.26
N ALA A 107 -19.08 7.51 1.06
CA ALA A 107 -20.23 7.12 1.89
C ALA A 107 -21.37 8.16 1.88
N HIS A 108 -21.05 9.44 1.65
CA HIS A 108 -22.05 10.51 1.55
C HIS A 108 -22.67 10.62 0.14
N LEU A 109 -21.94 10.22 -0.90
CA LEU A 109 -22.37 10.32 -2.30
C LEU A 109 -23.21 9.13 -2.77
N GLY A 110 -23.03 7.95 -2.17
CA GLY A 110 -23.69 6.71 -2.59
C GLY A 110 -24.76 6.26 -1.60
N ASP A 111 -25.81 5.62 -2.15
CA ASP A 111 -26.86 4.95 -1.37
C ASP A 111 -26.52 3.48 -1.07
N GLU A 112 -25.53 2.92 -1.79
CA GLU A 112 -25.08 1.54 -1.66
C GLU A 112 -23.89 1.45 -0.68
N PRO A 113 -23.71 0.30 0.01
CA PRO A 113 -22.57 0.10 0.89
C PRO A 113 -21.25 0.15 0.11
N LEU A 114 -20.26 0.81 0.67
CA LEU A 114 -18.91 0.84 0.10
C LEU A 114 -18.28 -0.57 0.07
N PRO A 115 -17.36 -0.83 -0.87
CA PRO A 115 -16.56 -2.04 -0.84
C PRO A 115 -15.77 -2.13 0.47
N ARG A 116 -15.33 -3.33 0.83
CA ARG A 116 -14.31 -3.46 1.87
C ARG A 116 -13.05 -2.72 1.44
N VAL A 117 -12.55 -1.82 2.28
CA VAL A 117 -11.38 -1.03 1.97
C VAL A 117 -10.19 -1.45 2.82
N LEU A 118 -9.07 -1.71 2.15
CA LEU A 118 -7.76 -1.93 2.74
C LEU A 118 -6.81 -0.83 2.27
N VAL A 119 -5.91 -0.38 3.13
CA VAL A 119 -4.85 0.56 2.77
C VAL A 119 -3.51 -0.14 2.90
N LEU A 120 -2.81 -0.29 1.78
CA LEU A 120 -1.40 -0.68 1.74
C LEU A 120 -0.56 0.58 1.88
N ALA A 121 -0.17 0.87 3.12
CA ALA A 121 0.55 2.07 3.49
C ALA A 121 2.06 1.84 3.50
N CYS A 122 2.83 2.84 3.05
CA CYS A 122 4.28 2.89 3.18
C CYS A 122 4.69 4.03 4.11
N GLU A 123 5.57 3.76 5.07
CA GLU A 123 6.18 4.83 5.88
C GLU A 123 7.15 5.65 5.03
N PRO A 124 6.93 6.95 4.82
CA PRO A 124 7.83 7.78 4.03
C PRO A 124 9.15 8.07 4.78
N GLU A 125 10.24 8.21 4.03
CA GLU A 125 11.53 8.71 4.52
C GLU A 125 11.61 10.22 4.35
N LEU A 126 11.26 10.71 3.16
CA LEU A 126 11.30 12.10 2.77
C LEU A 126 9.88 12.67 2.66
N ARG A 127 9.70 13.79 3.33
CA ARG A 127 8.50 14.62 3.18
C ARG A 127 8.92 15.93 2.56
N ALA A 128 8.23 16.35 1.53
CA ALA A 128 8.44 17.69 1.03
C ALA A 128 8.10 18.69 2.16
N PRO A 129 9.00 19.64 2.50
CA PRO A 129 8.66 20.72 3.40
C PRO A 129 7.43 21.47 2.86
N ALA A 130 6.59 21.99 3.77
CA ALA A 130 5.37 22.70 3.39
C ALA A 130 5.62 23.92 2.49
N ASP A 131 6.86 24.43 2.46
CA ASP A 131 7.28 25.61 1.73
C ASP A 131 8.08 25.28 0.43
N GLU A 132 8.33 24.00 0.13
CA GLU A 132 8.99 23.58 -1.12
C GLU A 132 7.95 23.12 -2.12
N ASP A 133 7.86 23.85 -3.24
CA ASP A 133 6.84 23.63 -4.26
C ASP A 133 6.97 22.33 -5.03
N ILE A 134 8.17 21.73 -5.13
CA ILE A 134 8.39 20.50 -5.91
C ILE A 134 9.62 19.72 -5.40
N ALA A 135 9.40 18.47 -5.01
CA ALA A 135 10.43 17.48 -4.70
C ALA A 135 10.13 16.18 -5.47
N PRO A 136 10.46 16.10 -6.77
CA PRO A 136 10.09 14.95 -7.59
C PRO A 136 10.91 13.71 -7.25
N GLY A 137 10.23 12.56 -7.28
CA GLY A 137 10.84 11.23 -7.11
C GLY A 137 10.88 10.77 -5.67
N VAL A 138 10.75 9.47 -5.50
CA VAL A 138 10.79 8.80 -4.19
C VAL A 138 12.23 8.57 -3.72
N SER A 139 12.44 8.52 -2.40
CA SER A 139 13.70 8.12 -1.77
C SER A 139 14.13 6.70 -2.18
N ALA A 140 15.40 6.36 -1.96
CA ALA A 140 15.90 5.03 -2.25
C ALA A 140 15.17 3.96 -1.43
N THR A 141 14.92 4.23 -0.17
CA THR A 141 14.20 3.36 0.77
C THR A 141 12.77 3.10 0.32
N VAL A 142 12.05 4.14 -0.13
CA VAL A 142 10.68 3.99 -0.61
C VAL A 142 10.64 3.35 -2.00
N ARG A 143 11.64 3.54 -2.84
CA ARG A 143 11.76 2.83 -4.12
C ARG A 143 11.86 1.32 -3.93
N GLU A 144 12.65 0.85 -2.97
CA GLU A 144 12.69 -0.56 -2.59
C GLU A 144 11.34 -1.04 -2.02
N ALA A 145 10.62 -0.16 -1.31
CA ALA A 145 9.28 -0.46 -0.81
C ALA A 145 8.27 -0.61 -1.95
N VAL A 146 8.42 0.10 -3.08
CA VAL A 146 7.58 -0.08 -4.28
C VAL A 146 7.66 -1.52 -4.79
N ASP A 147 8.86 -2.09 -4.93
CA ASP A 147 9.04 -3.47 -5.39
C ASP A 147 8.40 -4.47 -4.41
N ARG A 148 8.54 -4.24 -3.10
CA ARG A 148 7.90 -5.08 -2.07
C ARG A 148 6.37 -4.94 -2.09
N ALA A 149 5.85 -3.75 -2.36
CA ALA A 149 4.41 -3.52 -2.47
C ALA A 149 3.81 -4.25 -3.68
N VAL A 150 4.50 -4.24 -4.83
CA VAL A 150 4.10 -5.01 -6.01
C VAL A 150 4.04 -6.51 -5.68
N ALA A 151 5.08 -7.06 -5.04
CA ALA A 151 5.10 -8.46 -4.61
C ALA A 151 3.97 -8.78 -3.60
N ALA A 152 3.71 -7.87 -2.65
CA ALA A 152 2.62 -8.01 -1.70
C ALA A 152 1.25 -8.01 -2.40
N LEU A 153 1.02 -7.14 -3.37
CA LEU A 153 -0.21 -7.11 -4.17
C LEU A 153 -0.42 -8.41 -4.94
N HIS A 154 0.62 -8.96 -5.56
CA HIS A 154 0.54 -10.27 -6.23
C HIS A 154 0.19 -11.41 -5.27
N THR A 155 0.58 -11.31 -4.01
CA THR A 155 0.26 -12.32 -2.99
C THR A 155 -1.15 -12.15 -2.45
N MET A 156 -1.58 -10.91 -2.18
CA MET A 156 -2.87 -10.65 -1.53
C MET A 156 -4.06 -10.67 -2.49
N VAL A 157 -3.87 -10.27 -3.74
CA VAL A 157 -4.96 -10.20 -4.73
C VAL A 157 -5.67 -11.52 -4.93
N PRO A 158 -5.00 -12.67 -5.16
CA PRO A 158 -5.68 -13.97 -5.29
C PRO A 158 -6.49 -14.34 -4.06
N VAL A 159 -6.00 -14.00 -2.87
CA VAL A 159 -6.69 -14.27 -1.59
C VAL A 159 -7.98 -13.45 -1.50
N LEU A 160 -7.91 -12.15 -1.82
CA LEU A 160 -9.05 -11.23 -1.78
C LEU A 160 -10.10 -11.53 -2.87
N LEU A 161 -9.66 -11.99 -4.05
CA LEU A 161 -10.59 -12.43 -5.11
C LEU A 161 -11.32 -13.72 -4.73
N ALA A 162 -10.67 -14.63 -4.01
CA ALA A 162 -11.29 -15.87 -3.53
C ALA A 162 -12.24 -15.62 -2.35
N ASP A 163 -11.86 -14.75 -1.44
CA ASP A 163 -12.67 -14.37 -0.27
C ASP A 163 -12.43 -12.89 0.07
N PRO A 164 -13.38 -12.01 -0.29
CA PRO A 164 -13.28 -10.58 0.04
C PRO A 164 -13.13 -10.28 1.54
N GLY A 165 -13.57 -11.18 2.41
CA GLY A 165 -13.45 -11.06 3.87
C GLY A 165 -12.12 -11.54 4.44
N ALA A 166 -11.29 -12.22 3.63
CA ALA A 166 -10.02 -12.77 4.08
C ALA A 166 -9.04 -11.67 4.54
N ARG A 167 -8.16 -12.04 5.48
CA ARG A 167 -7.04 -11.20 5.89
C ARG A 167 -5.77 -11.65 5.16
N PRO A 168 -5.38 -10.96 4.08
CA PRO A 168 -4.23 -11.40 3.31
C PRO A 168 -2.93 -11.20 4.11
N PRO A 169 -1.93 -12.08 3.93
CA PRO A 169 -0.65 -11.91 4.57
C PRO A 169 0.09 -10.71 3.98
N LEU A 170 0.67 -9.88 4.84
CA LEU A 170 1.70 -8.93 4.46
C LEU A 170 3.04 -9.50 4.95
N SER A 171 3.91 -9.92 4.03
CA SER A 171 5.23 -10.46 4.37
C SER A 171 6.05 -9.40 5.10
N ARG A 172 6.48 -9.69 6.33
CA ARG A 172 7.44 -8.86 7.03
C ARG A 172 8.80 -8.99 6.36
N PRO A 173 9.58 -7.92 6.17
CA PRO A 173 10.87 -7.97 5.48
C PRO A 173 11.95 -8.80 6.20
N ASP A 174 11.71 -9.34 7.36
CA ASP A 174 12.75 -9.86 8.26
C ASP A 174 12.73 -11.39 8.51
N GLU A 175 11.86 -12.16 7.87
CA GLU A 175 11.87 -13.63 8.07
C GLU A 175 12.76 -14.42 7.08
N SER A 176 13.25 -13.77 6.01
CA SER A 176 14.12 -14.43 5.02
C SER A 176 15.62 -14.28 5.32
N ALA A 177 16.02 -13.41 6.23
CA ALA A 177 17.43 -13.18 6.57
C ALA A 177 17.95 -14.07 7.72
N ALA A 178 17.08 -14.83 8.37
CA ALA A 178 17.45 -15.66 9.51
C ALA A 178 17.88 -17.10 9.17
N LEU A 179 17.97 -17.45 7.90
CA LEU A 179 18.52 -18.75 7.45
C LEU A 179 19.92 -18.57 6.86
N SER A 180 20.88 -18.17 7.71
CA SER A 180 22.29 -18.30 7.38
C SER A 180 22.89 -19.47 8.18
N PRO A 181 23.57 -20.41 7.52
CA PRO A 181 23.92 -21.67 8.14
C PRO A 181 25.09 -21.50 9.09
N ALA A 182 24.86 -21.79 10.34
CA ALA A 182 25.91 -22.24 11.24
C ALA A 182 26.39 -23.61 10.75
N GLY A 183 27.62 -23.70 10.31
CA GLY A 183 28.17 -25.01 10.06
C GLY A 183 29.39 -25.04 9.20
N LEU A 184 30.53 -24.59 9.71
CA LEU A 184 31.82 -25.14 9.33
C LEU A 184 32.81 -24.92 10.51
N ARG A 185 32.63 -25.70 11.58
CA ARG A 185 33.71 -25.95 12.50
C ARG A 185 34.52 -27.07 11.89
N GLY A 186 35.57 -26.75 11.18
CA GLY A 186 36.64 -27.64 10.86
C GLY A 186 37.40 -27.93 12.14
N SER A 187 37.27 -29.15 12.64
CA SER A 187 38.17 -29.73 13.59
C SER A 187 39.56 -29.91 12.95
N VAL A 188 40.56 -29.27 13.46
CA VAL A 188 41.95 -29.67 13.25
C VAL A 188 42.44 -30.21 14.56
N SER A 189 42.38 -31.51 14.62
CA SER A 189 43.17 -32.29 15.57
C SER A 189 44.58 -32.50 14.99
N GLY A 190 45.51 -32.60 15.81
CA GLY A 190 46.85 -33.09 15.53
C GLY A 190 47.88 -32.11 15.97
N GLY A 191 48.78 -32.45 16.72
CA GLY A 191 49.51 -33.62 17.04
C GLY A 191 50.60 -33.19 17.97
N ALA A 192 50.80 -33.96 18.98
CA ALA A 192 51.93 -33.90 19.88
C ALA A 192 53.24 -34.13 19.11
N GLU A 193 54.28 -33.64 19.66
CA GLU A 193 55.60 -34.27 19.87
C GLU A 193 56.64 -33.17 20.03
N ASP A 194 57.16 -33.07 21.19
CA ASP A 194 58.37 -33.65 21.70
C ASP A 194 59.67 -32.88 21.39
N ARG A 195 60.20 -32.32 22.35
CA ARG A 195 61.54 -32.16 22.90
C ARG A 195 61.81 -30.82 23.53
#